data_9aacc2d8435d61a2207df75272708978
#
_entry.id   9aacc2d8435d61a2207df75272708978
#
_cell.length_a   1.000
_cell.length_b   1.000
_cell.length_c   1.000
_cell.angle_alpha   90.00
_cell.angle_beta   90.00
_cell.angle_gamma   90.00
#
_symmetry.space_group_name_H-M   'P 1'
#
loop_
_entity.id
_entity.type
_entity.pdbx_description
1 polymer ?
#
loop_
_entity_poly.entity_id
_entity_poly.type
_entity_poly.pdbx_seq_one_letter_code
_entity_poly.pdbx_strand_id
1 'polypeptide(L)'
;MAKTIGIDLGTTNSCMAVLEGGEPTVIENSEGGRTTPSVVAFTGSGERLVGTVAKRQAVTNPQNTVFSIKRFMGRKEAEVHEEESIVPYKVVSGPNGDARVDAGGEQHS
;
A
#
# COMPACT_ATOMS: atom_id res chain seq x y z
N MET A 1 8.10 -11.40 -25.57
CA MET A 1 8.29 -12.44 -24.55
C MET A 1 7.73 -11.99 -23.21
N ALA A 2 7.04 -12.88 -22.56
CA ALA A 2 6.54 -12.62 -21.20
C ALA A 2 7.71 -12.63 -20.21
N LYS A 3 7.72 -11.68 -19.28
CA LYS A 3 8.69 -11.64 -18.19
C LYS A 3 7.98 -11.99 -16.88
N THR A 4 8.70 -12.67 -16.01
CA THR A 4 8.21 -12.99 -14.68
C THR A 4 8.73 -11.96 -13.69
N ILE A 5 7.80 -11.35 -12.93
CA ILE A 5 8.13 -10.38 -11.90
C ILE A 5 7.72 -10.94 -10.55
N GLY A 6 8.65 -10.87 -9.59
CA GLY A 6 8.35 -11.19 -8.21
C GLY A 6 8.18 -9.91 -7.41
N ILE A 7 7.17 -9.87 -6.54
CA ILE A 7 6.91 -8.73 -5.68
C ILE A 7 6.89 -9.21 -4.23
N ASP A 8 7.72 -8.60 -3.41
CA ASP A 8 7.69 -8.80 -1.97
C ASP A 8 6.97 -7.61 -1.34
N LEU A 9 5.73 -7.82 -0.93
CA LEU A 9 4.93 -6.79 -0.28
C LEU A 9 5.19 -6.85 1.22
N GLY A 10 6.12 -6.02 1.68
CA GLY A 10 6.39 -5.90 3.11
C GLY A 10 5.44 -4.91 3.78
N THR A 11 5.34 -4.99 5.10
CA THR A 11 4.51 -4.08 5.88
C THR A 11 4.99 -2.64 5.75
N THR A 12 6.30 -2.44 5.73
CA THR A 12 6.92 -1.10 5.67
C THR A 12 7.43 -0.77 4.27
N ASN A 13 8.10 -1.72 3.62
CA ASN A 13 8.69 -1.52 2.30
C ASN A 13 8.38 -2.69 1.39
N SER A 14 8.24 -2.40 0.12
CA SER A 14 8.04 -3.40 -0.94
C SER A 14 9.25 -3.43 -1.87
N CYS A 15 9.46 -4.56 -2.52
CA CYS A 15 10.56 -4.77 -3.43
C CYS A 15 10.07 -5.57 -4.63
N MET A 16 10.60 -5.24 -5.82
CA MET A 16 10.28 -5.98 -7.05
C MET A 16 11.55 -6.50 -7.68
N ALA A 17 11.47 -7.67 -8.25
CA ALA A 17 12.57 -8.27 -9.00
C ALA A 17 12.06 -8.89 -10.29
N VAL A 18 12.90 -8.88 -11.32
CA VAL A 18 12.65 -9.53 -12.58
C VAL A 18 13.66 -10.66 -12.77
N LEU A 19 13.23 -11.74 -13.40
CA LEU A 19 14.11 -12.85 -13.71
C LEU A 19 14.83 -12.55 -15.02
N GLU A 20 16.14 -12.36 -14.96
CA GLU A 20 16.98 -12.12 -16.12
C GLU A 20 18.11 -13.15 -16.19
N GLY A 21 18.21 -13.86 -17.33
CA GLY A 21 19.23 -14.88 -17.51
C GLY A 21 19.23 -15.98 -16.45
N GLY A 22 18.07 -16.30 -15.90
CA GLY A 22 17.94 -17.31 -14.86
C GLY A 22 18.21 -16.80 -13.45
N GLU A 23 18.50 -15.51 -13.27
CA GLU A 23 18.78 -14.91 -11.97
C GLU A 23 17.82 -13.75 -11.66
N PRO A 24 17.34 -13.65 -10.42
CA PRO A 24 16.51 -12.51 -10.04
C PRO A 24 17.35 -11.23 -9.91
N THR A 25 16.84 -10.15 -10.52
CA THR A 25 17.46 -8.84 -10.46
C THR A 25 16.46 -7.85 -9.90
N VAL A 26 16.83 -7.15 -8.83
CA VAL A 26 15.96 -6.15 -8.20
C VAL A 26 15.77 -4.97 -9.16
N ILE A 27 14.52 -4.55 -9.33
CA ILE A 27 14.16 -3.44 -10.19
C ILE A 27 14.17 -2.15 -9.36
N GLU A 28 14.85 -1.13 -9.87
CA GLU A 28 14.81 0.20 -9.24
C GLU A 28 13.46 0.86 -9.50
N ASN A 29 12.96 1.60 -8.52
CA ASN A 29 11.74 2.39 -8.69
C ASN A 29 12.05 3.68 -9.47
N SER A 30 11.02 4.49 -9.71
CA SER A 30 11.15 5.74 -10.48
C SER A 30 12.10 6.77 -9.84
N GLU A 31 12.45 6.59 -8.57
CA GLU A 31 13.32 7.48 -7.82
C GLU A 31 14.73 6.90 -7.65
N GLY A 32 15.01 5.77 -8.28
CA GLY A 32 16.32 5.12 -8.23
C GLY A 32 16.53 4.22 -7.01
N GLY A 33 15.53 4.06 -6.16
CA GLY A 33 15.61 3.19 -4.99
C GLY A 33 15.27 1.74 -5.32
N ARG A 34 15.86 0.81 -4.58
CA ARG A 34 15.60 -0.63 -4.75
C ARG A 34 14.42 -1.12 -3.91
N THR A 35 14.01 -0.34 -2.93
CA THR A 35 12.81 -0.59 -2.15
C THR A 35 11.86 0.58 -2.28
N THR A 36 10.57 0.30 -2.20
CA THR A 36 9.51 1.30 -2.28
C THR A 36 8.73 1.26 -0.98
N PRO A 37 8.58 2.38 -0.28
CA PRO A 37 7.72 2.40 0.91
C PRO A 37 6.33 1.88 0.56
N SER A 38 5.79 0.99 1.39
CA SER A 38 4.45 0.42 1.19
C SER A 38 3.39 1.42 1.63
N VAL A 39 3.35 2.56 0.94
CA VAL A 39 2.48 3.71 1.25
C VAL A 39 1.79 4.15 -0.03
N VAL A 40 0.49 4.36 0.05
CA VAL A 40 -0.33 4.88 -1.06
C VAL A 40 -1.16 6.03 -0.53
N ALA A 41 -1.18 7.13 -1.25
CA ALA A 41 -1.96 8.31 -0.87
C ALA A 41 -2.90 8.73 -1.99
N PHE A 42 -4.04 9.27 -1.59
CA PHE A 42 -5.04 9.81 -2.51
C PHE A 42 -5.14 11.32 -2.27
N THR A 43 -4.88 12.10 -3.30
CA THR A 43 -4.92 13.56 -3.18
C THR A 43 -6.33 14.09 -3.46
N GLY A 44 -6.59 15.34 -3.08
CA GLY A 44 -7.86 15.99 -3.33
C GLY A 44 -8.17 16.21 -4.82
N SER A 45 -7.14 16.15 -5.67
CA SER A 45 -7.30 16.26 -7.12
C SER A 45 -7.56 14.92 -7.82
N GLY A 46 -7.65 13.84 -7.05
CA GLY A 46 -7.90 12.50 -7.57
C GLY A 46 -6.65 11.74 -7.98
N GLU A 47 -5.46 12.25 -7.68
CA GLU A 47 -4.22 11.56 -7.98
C GLU A 47 -3.94 10.47 -6.95
N ARG A 48 -3.30 9.40 -7.40
CA ARG A 48 -2.80 8.34 -6.54
C ARG A 48 -1.28 8.43 -6.48
N LEU A 49 -0.76 8.59 -5.28
CA LEU A 49 0.68 8.63 -5.03
C LEU A 49 1.13 7.32 -4.42
N VAL A 50 2.31 6.84 -4.78
CA VAL A 50 2.85 5.57 -4.29
C VAL A 50 4.30 5.75 -3.86
N GLY A 51 4.66 5.11 -2.75
CA GLY A 51 6.03 5.07 -2.28
C GLY A 51 6.48 6.33 -1.56
N THR A 52 7.68 6.80 -1.87
CA THR A 52 8.31 7.92 -1.16
C THR A 52 7.49 9.21 -1.24
N VAL A 53 6.90 9.49 -2.39
CA VAL A 53 6.06 10.68 -2.57
C VAL A 53 4.84 10.62 -1.65
N ALA A 54 4.21 9.44 -1.57
CA ALA A 54 3.07 9.24 -0.67
C ALA A 54 3.49 9.39 0.79
N LYS A 55 4.63 8.84 1.16
CA LYS A 55 5.14 8.90 2.52
C LYS A 55 5.46 10.34 2.95
N ARG A 56 6.02 11.16 2.04
CA ARG A 56 6.37 12.55 2.35
C ARG A 56 5.18 13.42 2.68
N GLN A 57 4.04 13.20 2.03
CA GLN A 57 2.84 14.02 2.26
C GLN A 57 1.93 13.46 3.36
N ALA A 58 2.33 12.38 4.03
CA ALA A 58 1.52 11.75 5.09
C ALA A 58 1.22 12.72 6.25
N VAL A 59 2.13 13.63 6.56
CA VAL A 59 1.96 14.61 7.62
C VAL A 59 0.84 15.60 7.31
N THR A 60 0.69 15.97 6.04
CA THR A 60 -0.33 16.94 5.60
C THR A 60 -1.64 16.30 5.17
N ASN A 61 -1.64 14.98 4.90
CA ASN A 61 -2.82 14.26 4.40
C ASN A 61 -2.94 12.88 5.06
N PRO A 62 -2.95 12.79 6.40
CA PRO A 62 -2.91 11.49 7.08
C PRO A 62 -4.15 10.63 6.84
N GLN A 63 -5.32 11.23 6.67
CA GLN A 63 -6.57 10.49 6.51
C GLN A 63 -6.66 9.74 5.18
N ASN A 64 -5.94 10.20 4.17
CA ASN A 64 -5.95 9.61 2.83
C ASN A 64 -4.60 8.99 2.46
N THR A 65 -3.74 8.76 3.44
CA THR A 65 -2.46 8.10 3.24
C THR A 65 -2.48 6.74 3.94
N VAL A 66 -2.43 5.69 3.13
CA VAL A 66 -2.54 4.31 3.60
C VAL A 66 -1.16 3.69 3.73
N PHE A 67 -0.84 3.17 4.89
CA PHE A 67 0.42 2.47 5.19
C PHE A 67 0.14 1.29 6.11
N SER A 68 1.10 0.38 6.21
CA SER A 68 0.97 -0.85 7.01
C SER A 68 -0.29 -1.65 6.67
N ILE A 69 -0.73 -1.58 5.40
CA ILE A 69 -1.98 -2.19 4.95
C ILE A 69 -1.92 -3.72 5.03
N LYS A 70 -0.73 -4.29 5.03
CA LYS A 70 -0.57 -5.73 5.13
C LYS A 70 -1.22 -6.30 6.39
N ARG A 71 -1.34 -5.52 7.45
CA ARG A 71 -2.01 -5.92 8.70
C ARG A 71 -3.50 -6.19 8.51
N PHE A 72 -4.10 -5.61 7.48
CA PHE A 72 -5.54 -5.73 7.19
C PHE A 72 -5.85 -6.69 6.04
N MET A 73 -4.85 -7.05 5.25
CA MET A 73 -5.05 -7.88 4.06
C MET A 73 -5.53 -9.28 4.42
N GLY A 74 -6.57 -9.72 3.72
CA GLY A 74 -7.14 -11.03 3.92
C GLY A 74 -7.93 -11.20 5.22
N ARG A 75 -8.23 -10.11 5.92
CA ARG A 75 -8.92 -10.14 7.20
C ARG A 75 -10.30 -9.50 7.13
N LYS A 76 -11.15 -9.88 8.07
CA LYS A 76 -12.44 -9.22 8.26
C LYS A 76 -12.26 -8.01 9.18
N GLU A 77 -13.08 -6.99 8.98
CA GLU A 77 -13.01 -5.76 9.77
C GLU A 77 -13.12 -6.05 11.28
N ALA A 78 -13.99 -6.96 11.67
CA ALA A 78 -14.15 -7.32 13.08
C ALA A 78 -12.90 -7.93 13.72
N GLU A 79 -11.98 -8.47 12.91
CA GLU A 79 -10.74 -9.08 13.40
C GLU A 79 -9.61 -8.06 13.62
N VAL A 80 -9.77 -6.84 13.13
CA VAL A 80 -8.71 -5.84 13.11
C VAL A 80 -9.05 -4.54 13.85
N HIS A 81 -10.00 -4.60 14.78
CA HIS A 81 -10.41 -3.41 15.55
C HIS A 81 -9.27 -2.73 16.30
N GLU A 82 -8.34 -3.50 16.84
CA GLU A 82 -7.20 -2.93 17.57
C GLU A 82 -6.27 -2.19 16.63
N GLU A 83 -6.01 -2.77 15.46
CA GLU A 83 -5.15 -2.17 14.44
C GLU A 83 -5.77 -0.89 13.87
N GLU A 84 -7.11 -0.83 13.78
CA GLU A 84 -7.81 0.36 13.30
C GLU A 84 -7.53 1.58 14.16
N SER A 85 -7.37 1.39 15.45
CA SER A 85 -7.19 2.49 16.39
C SER A 85 -5.81 3.16 16.30
N ILE A 86 -4.84 2.50 15.69
CA ILE A 86 -3.47 3.01 15.60
C ILE A 86 -3.11 3.61 14.25
N VAL A 87 -4.03 3.60 13.28
CA VAL A 87 -3.80 4.18 11.96
C VAL A 87 -4.70 5.41 11.76
N PRO A 88 -4.21 6.46 11.07
CA PRO A 88 -4.97 7.70 10.87
C PRO A 88 -6.04 7.58 9.78
N TYR A 89 -5.91 6.63 8.85
CA TYR A 89 -6.91 6.40 7.81
C TYR A 89 -8.06 5.54 8.34
N LYS A 90 -9.19 5.63 7.66
CA LYS A 90 -10.41 4.95 8.10
C LYS A 90 -10.51 3.54 7.52
N VAL A 91 -10.68 2.56 8.40
CA VAL A 91 -10.93 1.17 8.01
C VAL A 91 -12.42 0.89 8.21
N VAL A 92 -13.07 0.32 7.21
CA VAL A 92 -14.51 0.07 7.22
C VAL A 92 -14.78 -1.39 6.86
N SER A 93 -16.01 -1.83 7.14
CA SER A 93 -16.47 -3.17 6.79
C SER A 93 -17.09 -3.15 5.40
N GLY A 94 -16.68 -4.06 4.52
CA GLY A 94 -17.28 -4.25 3.21
C GLY A 94 -18.53 -5.12 3.25
N PRO A 95 -19.13 -5.40 2.08
CA PRO A 95 -20.40 -6.17 2.01
C PRO A 95 -20.34 -7.55 2.65
N ASN A 96 -19.16 -8.18 2.65
CA ASN A 96 -18.96 -9.51 3.24
C ASN A 96 -18.25 -9.45 4.59
N GLY A 97 -18.18 -8.27 5.22
CA GLY A 97 -17.47 -8.08 6.47
C GLY A 97 -15.95 -7.96 6.30
N ASP A 98 -15.45 -7.93 5.07
CA ASP A 98 -14.02 -7.77 4.80
C ASP A 98 -13.54 -6.37 5.21
N ALA A 99 -12.28 -6.28 5.62
CA ALA A 99 -11.66 -5.00 5.94
C ALA A 99 -11.39 -4.21 4.65
N ARG A 100 -11.84 -2.97 4.62
CA ARG A 100 -11.63 -2.04 3.51
C ARG A 100 -11.14 -0.70 4.03
N VAL A 101 -10.43 0.01 3.19
CA VAL A 101 -9.94 1.36 3.52
C VAL A 101 -10.80 2.39 2.80
N ASP A 102 -11.30 3.37 3.55
CA ASP A 102 -12.02 4.52 3.00
C ASP A 102 -11.03 5.66 2.81
N ALA A 103 -10.62 5.89 1.56
CA ALA A 103 -9.66 6.92 1.22
C ALA A 103 -9.98 7.51 -0.14
N GLY A 104 -9.72 8.80 -0.30
CA GLY A 104 -9.99 9.50 -1.57
C GLY A 104 -11.46 9.51 -1.98
N GLY A 105 -12.38 9.32 -1.03
CA GLY A 105 -13.82 9.28 -1.30
C GLY A 105 -14.33 7.92 -1.75
N GLU A 106 -13.50 6.89 -1.75
CA GLU A 106 -13.86 5.54 -2.17
C GLU A 106 -13.40 4.51 -1.16
N GLN A 107 -14.09 3.37 -1.14
CA GLN A 107 -13.68 2.22 -0.33
C GLN A 107 -12.82 1.28 -1.18
N HIS A 108 -11.70 0.83 -0.62
CA HIS A 108 -10.75 -0.06 -1.29
C HIS A 108 -10.64 -1.38 -0.53
N SER A 109 -10.82 -2.48 -1.27
CA SER A 109 -10.68 -3.83 -0.71
C SER A 109 -9.22 -4.25 -0.57
#